data_a1d1d667c35c9eb2f1bc669327e996d5
#
_entry.id   a1d1d667c35c9eb2f1bc669327e996d5
#
_cell.length_a   1.000
_cell.length_b   1.000
_cell.length_c   1.000
_cell.angle_alpha   90.00
_cell.angle_beta   90.00
_cell.angle_gamma   90.00
#
_symmetry.space_group_name_H-M   'P 1'
#
loop_
_entity.id
_entity.type
_entity.pdbx_description
1 polymer ?
#
loop_
_entity_poly.entity_id
_entity_poly.type
_entity_poly.pdbx_seq_one_letter_code
_entity_poly.pdbx_strand_id
1 'polypeptide(L)'
;MKLNRISVLLLFLAAVFANVFLQDLICERVQQINCFFYETAYENMRNHNLPEELMETLLKASGGDINRYSELLTMYFATGATVTDVKTLEKEMDYVKKYRGEDFEGIRQQITALWQDLEAFPVGKISNAPEATVSFENSWMQSRTFGGDRGHEGTDIMASVNERGIYPVYSMTDGVVENIGWLRLGGYRIGVRSPSGAYFYYAHLAEYAREFEIGEEVAAGTLLGFMGDTGYSDVEGTTGNFAVHLHLGMYLNDGNGCEFSVNSYPMLVYLWEKQGKQLR
;
A
#
# COMPACT_ATOMS: atom_id res chain seq x y z
N MET A 1 15.38 -56.70 40.72
CA MET A 1 16.69 -56.06 40.37
C MET A 1 16.71 -54.71 41.12
N LYS A 2 17.57 -54.57 42.16
CA LYS A 2 17.66 -53.25 42.87
C LYS A 2 18.60 -52.37 42.06
N LEU A 3 18.11 -51.25 41.54
CA LEU A 3 18.94 -50.22 40.92
C LEU A 3 19.98 -49.72 41.97
N ASN A 4 21.24 -49.66 41.57
CA ASN A 4 22.26 -49.06 42.42
C ASN A 4 22.13 -47.50 42.41
N ARG A 5 22.73 -46.83 43.39
CA ARG A 5 22.61 -45.35 43.54
C ARG A 5 23.11 -44.61 42.28
N ILE A 6 24.11 -45.16 41.60
CA ILE A 6 24.68 -44.57 40.36
C ILE A 6 23.66 -44.65 39.21
N SER A 7 22.96 -45.81 39.06
CA SER A 7 21.95 -45.97 38.04
C SER A 7 20.74 -45.07 38.26
N VAL A 8 20.35 -44.81 39.52
CA VAL A 8 19.28 -43.87 39.88
C VAL A 8 19.67 -42.43 39.52
N LEU A 9 20.94 -42.04 39.86
CA LEU A 9 21.49 -40.74 39.52
C LEU A 9 21.53 -40.52 38.00
N LEU A 10 22.00 -41.51 37.24
CA LEU A 10 22.04 -41.41 35.76
C LEU A 10 20.66 -41.31 35.16
N LEU A 11 19.70 -42.04 35.64
CA LEU A 11 18.27 -41.90 35.19
C LEU A 11 17.68 -40.52 35.53
N PHE A 12 18.03 -40.01 36.72
CA PHE A 12 17.59 -38.65 37.10
C PHE A 12 18.22 -37.57 36.18
N LEU A 13 19.52 -37.65 35.92
CA LEU A 13 20.21 -36.74 35.00
C LEU A 13 19.65 -36.83 33.58
N ALA A 14 19.39 -38.06 33.09
CA ALA A 14 18.78 -38.27 31.79
C ALA A 14 17.38 -37.65 31.69
N ALA A 15 16.57 -37.78 32.76
CA ALA A 15 15.25 -37.18 32.84
C ALA A 15 15.31 -35.63 32.87
N VAL A 16 16.30 -35.05 33.60
CA VAL A 16 16.50 -33.61 33.60
C VAL A 16 16.94 -33.11 32.22
N PHE A 17 17.88 -33.77 31.55
CA PHE A 17 18.28 -33.42 30.18
C PHE A 17 17.11 -33.53 29.18
N ALA A 18 16.31 -34.60 29.27
CA ALA A 18 15.14 -34.78 28.42
C ALA A 18 14.10 -33.65 28.63
N ASN A 19 13.91 -33.26 29.89
CA ASN A 19 12.98 -32.17 30.23
C ASN A 19 13.47 -30.81 29.68
N VAL A 20 14.75 -30.45 29.88
CA VAL A 20 15.34 -29.23 29.33
C VAL A 20 15.22 -29.21 27.80
N PHE A 21 15.60 -30.31 27.14
CA PHE A 21 15.47 -30.44 25.70
C PHE A 21 14.04 -30.28 25.20
N LEU A 22 13.07 -30.88 25.92
CA LEU A 22 11.66 -30.76 25.56
C LEU A 22 11.13 -29.33 25.76
N GLN A 23 11.56 -28.63 26.81
CA GLN A 23 11.24 -27.24 27.06
C GLN A 23 11.81 -26.34 25.95
N ASP A 24 13.07 -26.53 25.56
CA ASP A 24 13.67 -25.78 24.46
C ASP A 24 12.92 -26.00 23.14
N LEU A 25 12.55 -27.26 22.86
CA LEU A 25 11.78 -27.60 21.65
C LEU A 25 10.39 -26.95 21.66
N ILE A 26 9.70 -26.92 22.82
CA ILE A 26 8.40 -26.28 22.95
C ILE A 26 8.54 -24.76 22.80
N CYS A 27 9.53 -24.15 23.43
CA CYS A 27 9.80 -22.73 23.31
C CYS A 27 10.11 -22.33 21.85
N GLU A 28 10.94 -23.11 21.15
CA GLU A 28 11.24 -22.88 19.74
C GLU A 28 9.97 -22.99 18.88
N ARG A 29 9.11 -24.01 19.13
CA ARG A 29 7.83 -24.16 18.42
C ARG A 29 6.87 -23.00 18.67
N VAL A 30 6.75 -22.53 19.90
CA VAL A 30 5.92 -21.37 20.24
C VAL A 30 6.44 -20.10 19.55
N GLN A 31 7.75 -19.90 19.54
CA GLN A 31 8.36 -18.78 18.80
C GLN A 31 8.12 -18.89 17.30
N GLN A 32 8.27 -20.07 16.70
CA GLN A 32 7.98 -20.29 15.27
C GLN A 32 6.53 -19.92 14.90
N ILE A 33 5.56 -20.29 15.75
CA ILE A 33 4.14 -19.96 15.53
C ILE A 33 3.90 -18.46 15.66
N ASN A 34 4.58 -17.80 16.60
CA ASN A 34 4.30 -16.42 16.98
C ASN A 34 5.23 -15.39 16.33
N CYS A 35 6.19 -15.79 15.50
CA CYS A 35 7.13 -14.83 14.91
C CYS A 35 6.55 -13.99 13.76
N PHE A 36 5.42 -14.42 13.19
CA PHE A 36 4.77 -13.70 12.11
C PHE A 36 3.26 -14.03 12.09
N PHE A 37 2.45 -13.01 12.19
CA PHE A 37 0.99 -13.13 12.07
C PHE A 37 0.56 -12.53 10.74
N TYR A 38 0.21 -13.38 9.79
CA TYR A 38 -0.19 -12.97 8.44
C TYR A 38 -1.32 -11.94 8.45
N GLU A 39 -2.37 -12.19 9.21
CA GLU A 39 -3.53 -11.29 9.31
C GLU A 39 -3.12 -9.89 9.82
N THR A 40 -2.24 -9.84 10.82
CA THR A 40 -1.74 -8.57 11.35
C THR A 40 -0.90 -7.83 10.30
N ALA A 41 -0.01 -8.53 9.60
CA ALA A 41 0.80 -7.96 8.53
C ALA A 41 -0.06 -7.47 7.37
N TYR A 42 -1.07 -8.26 6.98
CA TYR A 42 -2.02 -7.93 5.92
C TYR A 42 -2.84 -6.68 6.25
N GLU A 43 -3.44 -6.62 7.45
CA GLU A 43 -4.22 -5.47 7.90
C GLU A 43 -3.37 -4.19 7.99
N ASN A 44 -2.16 -4.28 8.53
CA ASN A 44 -1.25 -3.13 8.60
C ASN A 44 -0.76 -2.70 7.21
N MET A 45 -0.51 -3.63 6.29
CA MET A 45 -0.17 -3.35 4.90
C MET A 45 -1.35 -2.68 4.18
N ARG A 46 -2.58 -3.18 4.34
CA ARG A 46 -3.78 -2.60 3.75
C ARG A 46 -4.03 -1.17 4.26
N ASN A 47 -3.95 -0.97 5.56
CA ASN A 47 -4.11 0.35 6.18
C ASN A 47 -2.90 1.26 5.94
N HIS A 48 -1.78 0.67 5.59
CA HIS A 48 -0.51 1.34 5.34
C HIS A 48 -0.17 2.38 6.42
N ASN A 49 -0.30 1.96 7.68
CA ASN A 49 0.00 2.80 8.84
C ASN A 49 1.52 3.03 8.94
N LEU A 50 2.02 3.96 8.15
CA LEU A 50 3.44 4.26 8.02
C LEU A 50 3.67 5.75 8.31
N PRO A 51 4.25 6.10 9.48
CA PRO A 51 4.67 7.47 9.77
C PRO A 51 5.72 7.95 8.76
N GLU A 52 5.63 9.21 8.37
CA GLU A 52 6.48 9.84 7.35
C GLU A 52 7.98 9.73 7.70
N GLU A 53 8.35 10.04 8.96
CA GLU A 53 9.73 9.90 9.45
C GLU A 53 10.26 8.47 9.38
N LEU A 54 9.38 7.48 9.60
CA LEU A 54 9.76 6.07 9.48
C LEU A 54 9.90 5.67 8.01
N MET A 55 9.01 6.13 7.12
CA MET A 55 9.12 5.90 5.68
C MET A 55 10.49 6.35 5.16
N GLU A 56 10.90 7.59 5.48
CA GLU A 56 12.23 8.11 5.12
C GLU A 56 13.37 7.25 5.70
N THR A 57 13.24 6.84 6.96
CA THR A 57 14.24 5.99 7.64
C THR A 57 14.41 4.65 6.94
N LEU A 58 13.29 3.99 6.60
CA LEU A 58 13.32 2.70 5.90
C LEU A 58 13.82 2.82 4.46
N LEU A 59 13.42 3.88 3.74
CA LEU A 59 13.93 4.18 2.39
C LEU A 59 15.44 4.41 2.41
N LYS A 60 15.94 5.15 3.39
CA LYS A 60 17.39 5.36 3.56
C LYS A 60 18.12 4.08 3.92
N ALA A 61 17.55 3.26 4.80
CA ALA A 61 18.14 1.97 5.20
C ALA A 61 18.16 0.96 4.04
N SER A 62 17.18 1.03 3.13
CA SER A 62 17.16 0.20 1.92
C SER A 62 18.19 0.63 0.85
N GLY A 63 18.82 1.80 1.00
CA GLY A 63 19.70 2.35 -0.04
C GLY A 63 19.00 2.69 -1.34
N GLY A 64 17.67 2.83 -1.34
CA GLY A 64 16.83 3.05 -2.52
C GLY A 64 16.43 1.78 -3.27
N ASP A 65 16.81 0.60 -2.77
CA ASP A 65 16.32 -0.67 -3.29
C ASP A 65 14.91 -0.95 -2.77
N ILE A 66 13.92 -0.95 -3.67
CA ILE A 66 12.52 -1.18 -3.32
C ILE A 66 12.27 -2.60 -2.80
N ASN A 67 13.00 -3.60 -3.26
CA ASN A 67 12.87 -4.94 -2.70
C ASN A 67 13.29 -4.97 -1.23
N ARG A 68 14.43 -4.33 -0.91
CA ARG A 68 14.89 -4.20 0.48
C ARG A 68 13.94 -3.36 1.33
N TYR A 69 13.41 -2.28 0.78
CA TYR A 69 12.38 -1.46 1.42
C TYR A 69 11.13 -2.29 1.74
N SER A 70 10.66 -3.09 0.79
CA SER A 70 9.49 -3.97 0.97
C SER A 70 9.73 -5.04 2.03
N GLU A 71 10.95 -5.59 2.15
CA GLU A 71 11.32 -6.51 3.24
C GLU A 71 11.19 -5.84 4.62
N LEU A 72 11.74 -4.64 4.76
CA LEU A 72 11.69 -3.87 6.01
C LEU A 72 10.25 -3.49 6.39
N LEU A 73 9.44 -3.07 5.41
CA LEU A 73 8.02 -2.79 5.61
C LEU A 73 7.23 -4.04 5.99
N THR A 74 7.52 -5.19 5.38
CA THR A 74 6.89 -6.46 5.74
C THR A 74 7.13 -6.78 7.21
N MET A 75 8.37 -6.63 7.67
CA MET A 75 8.71 -6.83 9.07
C MET A 75 8.02 -5.81 9.98
N TYR A 76 8.01 -4.54 9.61
CA TYR A 76 7.32 -3.49 10.35
C TYR A 76 5.83 -3.80 10.53
N PHE A 77 5.13 -4.16 9.46
CA PHE A 77 3.72 -4.50 9.51
C PHE A 77 3.44 -5.79 10.29
N ALA A 78 4.33 -6.77 10.19
CA ALA A 78 4.23 -8.03 10.95
C ALA A 78 4.38 -7.83 12.47
N THR A 79 5.10 -6.81 12.90
CA THR A 79 5.23 -6.44 14.33
C THR A 79 4.06 -5.59 14.86
N GLY A 80 2.97 -5.52 14.11
CA GLY A 80 1.82 -4.68 14.45
C GLY A 80 2.09 -3.19 14.30
N ALA A 81 3.04 -2.81 13.42
CA ALA A 81 3.48 -1.44 13.18
C ALA A 81 4.02 -0.73 14.45
N THR A 82 4.70 -1.48 15.33
CA THR A 82 5.22 -0.98 16.61
C THR A 82 6.74 -0.88 16.67
N VAL A 83 7.46 -1.77 15.97
CA VAL A 83 8.93 -1.80 15.96
C VAL A 83 9.45 -0.89 14.85
N THR A 84 10.10 0.21 15.23
CA THR A 84 10.61 1.22 14.30
C THR A 84 12.14 1.18 14.13
N ASP A 85 12.84 0.41 14.98
CA ASP A 85 14.29 0.25 14.87
C ASP A 85 14.67 -0.75 13.78
N VAL A 86 15.35 -0.25 12.75
CA VAL A 86 15.77 -1.03 11.56
C VAL A 86 16.62 -2.24 11.95
N LYS A 87 17.53 -2.11 12.90
CA LYS A 87 18.41 -3.23 13.31
C LYS A 87 17.61 -4.37 13.95
N THR A 88 16.58 -4.02 14.71
CA THR A 88 15.67 -5.01 15.29
C THR A 88 14.85 -5.70 14.20
N LEU A 89 14.30 -4.97 13.23
CA LEU A 89 13.61 -5.55 12.08
C LEU A 89 14.51 -6.50 11.29
N GLU A 90 15.74 -6.09 11.00
CA GLU A 90 16.72 -6.93 10.28
C GLU A 90 17.09 -8.19 11.04
N LYS A 91 17.33 -8.08 12.35
CA LYS A 91 17.72 -9.22 13.19
C LYS A 91 16.63 -10.31 13.22
N GLU A 92 15.38 -9.92 13.23
CA GLU A 92 14.24 -10.84 13.29
C GLU A 92 13.87 -11.41 11.91
N MET A 93 14.21 -10.71 10.85
CA MET A 93 13.83 -11.06 9.47
C MET A 93 14.32 -12.44 9.04
N ASP A 94 15.56 -12.80 9.33
CA ASP A 94 16.13 -14.10 8.95
C ASP A 94 15.37 -15.24 9.64
N TYR A 95 14.95 -15.03 10.88
CA TYR A 95 14.16 -15.97 11.63
C TYR A 95 12.76 -16.14 11.03
N VAL A 96 12.11 -15.03 10.71
CA VAL A 96 10.77 -15.03 10.06
C VAL A 96 10.85 -15.70 8.69
N LYS A 97 11.82 -15.34 7.86
CA LYS A 97 12.03 -15.98 6.53
C LYS A 97 12.24 -17.49 6.64
N LYS A 98 12.96 -17.95 7.67
CA LYS A 98 13.21 -19.36 7.90
C LYS A 98 11.94 -20.15 8.26
N TYR A 99 11.07 -19.60 9.08
CA TYR A 99 9.92 -20.33 9.65
C TYR A 99 8.56 -19.98 9.05
N ARG A 100 8.43 -18.78 8.48
CA ARG A 100 7.20 -18.24 7.88
C ARG A 100 7.48 -17.59 6.51
N GLY A 101 8.41 -18.18 5.75
CA GLY A 101 8.89 -17.62 4.51
C GLY A 101 7.81 -17.39 3.44
N GLU A 102 6.83 -18.27 3.33
CA GLU A 102 5.72 -18.12 2.37
C GLU A 102 4.82 -16.94 2.73
N ASP A 103 4.45 -16.80 3.99
CA ASP A 103 3.64 -15.68 4.47
C ASP A 103 4.38 -14.35 4.33
N PHE A 104 5.67 -14.34 4.71
CA PHE A 104 6.53 -13.16 4.55
C PHE A 104 6.62 -12.73 3.09
N GLU A 105 6.88 -13.69 2.20
CA GLU A 105 7.04 -13.43 0.77
C GLU A 105 5.74 -12.95 0.13
N GLY A 106 4.59 -13.49 0.53
CA GLY A 106 3.27 -13.05 0.08
C GLY A 106 3.02 -11.56 0.39
N ILE A 107 3.25 -11.12 1.61
CA ILE A 107 3.11 -9.71 2.00
C ILE A 107 4.17 -8.84 1.31
N ARG A 108 5.43 -9.30 1.25
CA ARG A 108 6.51 -8.58 0.58
C ARG A 108 6.20 -8.30 -0.88
N GLN A 109 5.68 -9.27 -1.63
CA GLN A 109 5.32 -9.10 -3.04
C GLN A 109 4.19 -8.07 -3.22
N GLN A 110 3.19 -8.07 -2.35
CA GLN A 110 2.12 -7.09 -2.36
C GLN A 110 2.65 -5.68 -2.10
N ILE A 111 3.54 -5.51 -1.11
CA ILE A 111 4.19 -4.22 -0.85
C ILE A 111 5.04 -3.80 -2.05
N THR A 112 5.81 -4.72 -2.62
CA THR A 112 6.63 -4.42 -3.81
C THR A 112 5.76 -3.93 -4.95
N ALA A 113 4.62 -4.57 -5.22
CA ALA A 113 3.71 -4.14 -6.28
C ALA A 113 3.18 -2.70 -6.09
N LEU A 114 2.99 -2.27 -4.85
CA LEU A 114 2.54 -0.89 -4.54
C LEU A 114 3.61 0.17 -4.79
N TRP A 115 4.89 -0.16 -4.59
CA TRP A 115 5.98 0.82 -4.53
C TRP A 115 6.92 0.80 -5.74
N GLN A 116 7.07 -0.37 -6.40
CA GLN A 116 8.11 -0.59 -7.41
C GLN A 116 7.99 0.31 -8.63
N ASP A 117 6.76 0.54 -9.08
CA ASP A 117 6.49 1.21 -10.36
C ASP A 117 6.17 2.71 -10.19
N LEU A 118 6.26 3.24 -8.96
CA LEU A 118 5.93 4.63 -8.67
C LEU A 118 6.95 5.62 -9.25
N GLU A 119 6.53 6.46 -10.19
CA GLU A 119 7.40 7.43 -10.85
C GLU A 119 6.91 8.87 -10.76
N ALA A 120 5.62 9.12 -10.94
CA ALA A 120 5.04 10.44 -11.08
C ALA A 120 3.94 10.72 -10.04
N PHE A 121 3.90 11.93 -9.47
CA PHE A 121 2.75 12.41 -8.71
C PHE A 121 1.58 12.68 -9.68
N PRO A 122 0.33 12.28 -9.33
CA PRO A 122 -0.75 12.19 -10.32
C PRO A 122 -1.33 13.54 -10.75
N VAL A 123 -0.98 14.66 -10.11
CA VAL A 123 -1.49 15.98 -10.49
C VAL A 123 -0.32 16.90 -10.84
N GLY A 124 -0.37 17.47 -12.03
CA GLY A 124 0.68 18.37 -12.54
C GLY A 124 0.48 19.83 -12.18
N LYS A 125 1.51 20.63 -12.47
CA LYS A 125 1.43 22.09 -12.39
C LYS A 125 0.52 22.66 -13.48
N ILE A 126 -0.18 23.74 -13.13
CA ILE A 126 -1.03 24.46 -14.06
C ILE A 126 -0.27 25.67 -14.55
N SER A 127 0.13 25.65 -15.83
CA SER A 127 0.98 26.69 -16.40
C SER A 127 0.31 28.07 -16.45
N ASN A 128 -1.02 28.11 -16.62
CA ASN A 128 -1.80 29.33 -16.79
C ASN A 128 -2.46 29.82 -15.48
N ALA A 129 -2.32 29.09 -14.39
CA ALA A 129 -2.88 29.44 -13.08
C ALA A 129 -1.90 29.00 -11.97
N PRO A 130 -0.78 29.70 -11.79
CA PRO A 130 0.27 29.32 -10.83
C PRO A 130 -0.19 29.35 -9.38
N GLU A 131 -1.28 30.05 -9.07
CA GLU A 131 -1.96 30.05 -7.77
C GLU A 131 -2.79 28.80 -7.51
N ALA A 132 -3.15 28.06 -8.55
CA ALA A 132 -3.91 26.82 -8.42
C ALA A 132 -2.97 25.70 -7.94
N THR A 133 -3.20 25.27 -6.71
CA THR A 133 -2.46 24.22 -6.01
C THR A 133 -3.37 23.06 -5.65
N VAL A 134 -2.81 22.00 -5.15
CA VAL A 134 -3.57 20.89 -4.58
C VAL A 134 -3.13 20.63 -3.14
N SER A 135 -4.03 20.01 -2.38
CA SER A 135 -3.76 19.52 -1.04
C SER A 135 -4.38 18.15 -0.85
N PHE A 136 -3.82 17.33 0.01
CA PHE A 136 -4.37 16.02 0.36
C PHE A 136 -4.02 15.68 1.80
N GLU A 137 -4.87 14.87 2.42
CA GLU A 137 -4.70 14.37 3.76
C GLU A 137 -5.06 12.88 3.83
N ASN A 138 -4.65 12.20 4.88
CA ASN A 138 -5.01 10.80 5.07
C ASN A 138 -6.50 10.68 5.44
N SER A 139 -7.33 10.45 4.45
CA SER A 139 -8.78 10.23 4.57
C SER A 139 -9.19 8.76 4.47
N TRP A 140 -8.22 7.84 4.57
CA TRP A 140 -8.46 6.40 4.49
C TRP A 140 -9.51 5.94 5.48
N MET A 141 -10.50 5.17 4.99
CA MET A 141 -11.62 4.62 5.75
C MET A 141 -12.49 5.65 6.50
N GLN A 142 -12.36 6.95 6.22
CA GLN A 142 -13.33 7.93 6.69
C GLN A 142 -14.71 7.59 6.16
N SER A 143 -15.75 7.79 7.00
CA SER A 143 -17.12 7.46 6.65
C SER A 143 -17.62 8.27 5.45
N ARG A 144 -18.24 7.57 4.51
CA ARG A 144 -18.95 8.11 3.35
C ARG A 144 -20.38 7.60 3.38
N THR A 145 -21.33 8.46 3.12
CA THR A 145 -22.77 8.13 3.19
C THR A 145 -23.47 8.03 1.82
N PHE A 146 -22.90 8.64 0.78
CA PHE A 146 -23.46 8.50 -0.56
C PHE A 146 -23.30 7.07 -1.09
N GLY A 147 -24.44 6.48 -1.49
CA GLY A 147 -24.45 5.08 -1.96
C GLY A 147 -24.53 4.03 -0.86
N GLY A 148 -24.69 4.43 0.42
CA GLY A 148 -24.68 3.60 1.63
C GLY A 148 -23.50 3.91 2.54
N ASP A 149 -23.55 3.38 3.74
CA ASP A 149 -22.43 3.51 4.70
C ASP A 149 -21.24 2.71 4.23
N ARG A 150 -20.13 3.39 3.98
CA ARG A 150 -18.86 2.77 3.51
C ARG A 150 -17.66 3.56 3.98
N GLY A 151 -16.50 2.92 4.02
CA GLY A 151 -15.22 3.59 4.19
C GLY A 151 -14.78 4.29 2.89
N HIS A 152 -13.95 5.30 3.02
CA HIS A 152 -13.27 5.96 1.91
C HIS A 152 -12.04 5.15 1.49
N GLU A 153 -12.14 4.44 0.39
CA GLU A 153 -11.09 3.53 -0.10
C GLU A 153 -10.17 4.24 -1.11
N GLY A 154 -9.43 5.24 -0.64
CA GLY A 154 -8.51 6.04 -1.45
C GLY A 154 -8.09 7.32 -0.74
N THR A 155 -7.48 8.23 -1.50
CA THR A 155 -7.09 9.57 -1.05
C THR A 155 -7.66 10.60 -2.01
N ASP A 156 -8.33 11.62 -1.47
CA ASP A 156 -8.83 12.75 -2.25
C ASP A 156 -7.75 13.83 -2.35
N ILE A 157 -7.34 14.17 -3.56
CA ILE A 157 -6.44 15.27 -3.86
C ILE A 157 -7.29 16.47 -4.25
N MET A 158 -7.46 17.41 -3.31
CA MET A 158 -8.35 18.54 -3.42
C MET A 158 -7.77 19.69 -4.23
N ALA A 159 -8.56 20.27 -5.11
CA ALA A 159 -8.23 21.47 -5.86
C ALA A 159 -8.38 22.74 -4.99
N SER A 160 -7.38 23.63 -4.96
CA SER A 160 -7.50 24.93 -4.27
C SER A 160 -8.43 25.91 -5.00
N VAL A 161 -8.49 25.81 -6.32
CA VAL A 161 -9.45 26.51 -7.16
C VAL A 161 -10.53 25.52 -7.62
N ASN A 162 -11.75 25.72 -7.19
CA ASN A 162 -12.88 24.81 -7.47
C ASN A 162 -13.38 24.95 -8.92
N GLU A 163 -12.51 24.71 -9.87
CA GLU A 163 -12.81 24.78 -11.32
C GLU A 163 -12.41 23.45 -11.98
N ARG A 164 -13.38 22.80 -12.63
CA ARG A 164 -13.16 21.53 -13.33
C ARG A 164 -12.38 21.74 -14.63
N GLY A 165 -11.58 20.76 -15.00
CA GLY A 165 -10.88 20.75 -16.29
C GLY A 165 -9.56 21.52 -16.32
N ILE A 166 -9.13 22.15 -15.21
CA ILE A 166 -7.87 22.92 -15.21
C ILE A 166 -6.68 22.15 -14.64
N TYR A 167 -6.89 21.15 -13.79
CA TYR A 167 -5.82 20.37 -13.15
C TYR A 167 -5.53 19.11 -13.96
N PRO A 168 -4.35 19.00 -14.61
CA PRO A 168 -4.02 17.81 -15.39
C PRO A 168 -3.76 16.61 -14.47
N VAL A 169 -4.29 15.45 -14.87
CA VAL A 169 -4.12 14.16 -14.18
C VAL A 169 -3.22 13.26 -15.01
N TYR A 170 -2.17 12.74 -14.38
CA TYR A 170 -1.16 11.92 -15.02
C TYR A 170 -1.12 10.50 -14.43
N SER A 171 -0.72 9.52 -15.25
CA SER A 171 -0.42 8.18 -14.76
C SER A 171 0.76 8.22 -13.78
N MET A 172 0.60 7.58 -12.62
CA MET A 172 1.66 7.47 -11.60
C MET A 172 2.75 6.49 -11.99
N THR A 173 2.40 5.56 -12.89
CA THR A 173 3.25 4.42 -13.27
C THR A 173 3.18 4.19 -14.77
N ASP A 174 4.15 3.46 -15.32
CA ASP A 174 3.92 2.69 -16.54
C ASP A 174 2.79 1.70 -16.30
N GLY A 175 2.12 1.26 -17.35
CA GLY A 175 1.10 0.22 -17.20
C GLY A 175 0.16 0.10 -18.39
N VAL A 176 -0.93 -0.60 -18.16
CA VAL A 176 -1.96 -0.89 -19.15
C VAL A 176 -3.30 -0.34 -18.67
N VAL A 177 -4.01 0.37 -19.54
CA VAL A 177 -5.38 0.81 -19.27
C VAL A 177 -6.28 -0.43 -19.14
N GLU A 178 -6.74 -0.70 -17.92
CA GLU A 178 -7.56 -1.88 -17.64
C GLU A 178 -9.04 -1.54 -17.64
N ASN A 179 -9.37 -0.34 -17.22
CA ASN A 179 -10.75 0.13 -17.15
C ASN A 179 -10.86 1.61 -17.50
N ILE A 180 -11.94 1.99 -18.20
CA ILE A 180 -12.28 3.37 -18.52
C ILE A 180 -13.81 3.51 -18.58
N GLY A 181 -14.33 4.73 -18.38
CA GLY A 181 -15.74 5.06 -18.53
C GLY A 181 -16.41 5.49 -17.24
N TRP A 182 -17.71 5.56 -17.23
CA TRP A 182 -18.54 6.04 -16.13
C TRP A 182 -18.78 4.99 -15.06
N LEU A 183 -18.68 5.41 -13.81
CA LEU A 183 -19.18 4.68 -12.64
C LEU A 183 -20.05 5.57 -11.77
N ARG A 184 -21.10 5.01 -11.18
CA ARG A 184 -22.06 5.74 -10.33
C ARG A 184 -21.38 6.56 -9.22
N LEU A 185 -20.38 5.99 -8.54
CA LEU A 185 -19.65 6.68 -7.48
C LEU A 185 -18.51 7.54 -8.04
N GLY A 186 -17.68 6.98 -8.89
CA GLY A 186 -16.44 7.60 -9.37
C GLY A 186 -16.58 8.55 -10.55
N GLY A 187 -17.78 8.65 -11.18
CA GLY A 187 -17.94 9.45 -12.39
C GLY A 187 -17.11 8.92 -13.55
N TYR A 188 -16.56 9.82 -14.36
CA TYR A 188 -15.55 9.44 -15.35
C TYR A 188 -14.27 9.01 -14.63
N ARG A 189 -13.84 7.79 -14.94
CA ARG A 189 -12.66 7.19 -14.33
C ARG A 189 -11.82 6.46 -15.36
N ILE A 190 -10.53 6.38 -15.10
CA ILE A 190 -9.58 5.53 -15.81
C ILE A 190 -8.75 4.74 -14.79
N GLY A 191 -8.48 3.49 -15.07
CA GLY A 191 -7.67 2.63 -14.22
C GLY A 191 -6.51 2.04 -14.98
N VAL A 192 -5.32 2.08 -14.40
CA VAL A 192 -4.07 1.60 -14.96
C VAL A 192 -3.53 0.48 -14.08
N ARG A 193 -3.26 -0.68 -14.69
CA ARG A 193 -2.55 -1.81 -14.03
C ARG A 193 -1.07 -1.65 -14.28
N SER A 194 -0.28 -1.49 -13.21
CA SER A 194 1.17 -1.38 -13.30
C SER A 194 1.83 -2.73 -13.62
N PRO A 195 3.09 -2.73 -14.11
CA PRO A 195 3.83 -3.97 -14.43
C PRO A 195 3.97 -4.91 -13.23
N SER A 196 4.13 -4.39 -12.01
CA SER A 196 4.22 -5.17 -10.77
C SER A 196 2.86 -5.61 -10.22
N GLY A 197 1.74 -5.23 -10.85
CA GLY A 197 0.41 -5.75 -10.57
C GLY A 197 -0.50 -4.88 -9.72
N ALA A 198 -0.06 -3.73 -9.21
CA ALA A 198 -0.94 -2.78 -8.54
C ALA A 198 -1.88 -2.08 -9.56
N TYR A 199 -3.12 -1.87 -9.14
CA TYR A 199 -4.11 -1.14 -9.94
C TYR A 199 -4.31 0.26 -9.40
N PHE A 200 -4.12 1.27 -10.23
CA PHE A 200 -4.26 2.68 -9.93
C PHE A 200 -5.55 3.22 -10.52
N TYR A 201 -6.43 3.73 -9.69
CA TYR A 201 -7.76 4.19 -10.04
C TYR A 201 -7.85 5.70 -9.90
N TYR A 202 -8.08 6.38 -11.03
CA TYR A 202 -8.20 7.83 -11.13
C TYR A 202 -9.65 8.19 -11.42
N ALA A 203 -10.36 8.82 -10.49
CA ALA A 203 -11.78 9.07 -10.58
C ALA A 203 -12.17 10.55 -10.43
N HIS A 204 -13.43 10.85 -10.68
CA HIS A 204 -14.03 12.18 -10.73
C HIS A 204 -13.45 13.08 -11.82
N LEU A 205 -12.96 12.51 -12.92
CA LEU A 205 -12.43 13.29 -14.02
C LEU A 205 -13.50 14.15 -14.66
N ALA A 206 -13.15 15.39 -15.07
CA ALA A 206 -14.00 16.24 -15.88
C ALA A 206 -14.11 15.69 -17.31
N GLU A 207 -12.96 15.30 -17.86
CA GLU A 207 -12.80 14.74 -19.19
C GLU A 207 -11.50 13.94 -19.29
N TYR A 208 -11.42 13.04 -20.27
CA TYR A 208 -10.17 12.38 -20.67
C TYR A 208 -9.35 13.30 -21.56
N ALA A 209 -8.03 13.20 -21.48
CA ALA A 209 -7.13 13.97 -22.34
C ALA A 209 -7.25 13.62 -23.82
N ARG A 210 -7.66 12.40 -24.11
CA ARG A 210 -7.93 11.81 -25.42
C ARG A 210 -8.76 10.55 -25.28
N GLU A 211 -9.11 9.92 -26.36
CA GLU A 211 -9.63 8.54 -26.35
C GLU A 211 -8.53 7.57 -25.95
N PHE A 212 -8.86 6.67 -25.02
CA PHE A 212 -8.02 5.55 -24.58
C PHE A 212 -8.76 4.24 -24.83
N GLU A 213 -8.02 3.19 -25.14
CA GLU A 213 -8.57 1.86 -25.32
C GLU A 213 -8.18 0.95 -24.14
N ILE A 214 -9.07 0.02 -23.76
CA ILE A 214 -8.74 -1.03 -22.79
C ILE A 214 -7.66 -1.92 -23.39
N GLY A 215 -6.59 -2.19 -22.66
CA GLY A 215 -5.40 -2.89 -23.14
C GLY A 215 -4.31 -1.99 -23.71
N GLU A 216 -4.54 -0.68 -23.80
CA GLU A 216 -3.53 0.30 -24.24
C GLU A 216 -2.44 0.47 -23.21
N GLU A 217 -1.17 0.47 -23.65
CA GLU A 217 -0.02 0.79 -22.81
C GLU A 217 0.12 2.31 -22.62
N VAL A 218 0.37 2.72 -21.40
CA VAL A 218 0.65 4.10 -21.02
C VAL A 218 1.94 4.16 -20.20
N ALA A 219 2.75 5.20 -20.44
CA ALA A 219 3.94 5.44 -19.63
C ALA A 219 3.58 6.29 -18.39
N ALA A 220 4.41 6.21 -17.35
CA ALA A 220 4.36 7.15 -16.23
C ALA A 220 4.44 8.61 -16.74
N GLY A 221 3.62 9.48 -16.18
CA GLY A 221 3.50 10.86 -16.63
C GLY A 221 2.66 11.07 -17.90
N THR A 222 2.05 10.02 -18.46
CA THR A 222 1.06 10.19 -19.54
C THR A 222 -0.14 10.97 -19.00
N LEU A 223 -0.55 12.04 -19.72
CA LEU A 223 -1.74 12.81 -19.40
C LEU A 223 -2.99 11.94 -19.63
N LEU A 224 -3.69 11.59 -18.56
CA LEU A 224 -4.89 10.75 -18.59
C LEU A 224 -6.18 11.58 -18.78
N GLY A 225 -6.23 12.77 -18.17
CA GLY A 225 -7.40 13.62 -18.18
C GLY A 225 -7.24 14.84 -17.30
N PHE A 226 -8.33 15.39 -16.86
CA PHE A 226 -8.36 16.58 -16.02
C PHE A 226 -9.29 16.37 -14.82
N MET A 227 -8.90 16.91 -13.65
CA MET A 227 -9.71 16.82 -12.43
C MET A 227 -11.08 17.47 -12.63
N GLY A 228 -12.09 16.86 -12.02
CA GLY A 228 -13.45 17.33 -12.04
C GLY A 228 -14.20 17.05 -10.75
N ASP A 229 -15.50 16.95 -10.89
CA ASP A 229 -16.48 16.68 -9.84
C ASP A 229 -17.61 15.78 -10.39
N THR A 230 -17.27 14.90 -11.33
CA THR A 230 -18.21 13.96 -11.95
C THR A 230 -18.47 12.77 -11.01
N GLY A 231 -19.70 12.26 -11.06
CA GLY A 231 -20.10 11.08 -10.27
C GLY A 231 -21.23 11.35 -9.28
N TYR A 232 -21.36 10.45 -8.32
CA TYR A 232 -22.45 10.41 -7.33
C TYR A 232 -23.83 10.46 -7.98
N SER A 233 -23.98 9.76 -9.12
CA SER A 233 -25.22 9.69 -9.89
C SER A 233 -25.25 8.48 -10.82
N ASP A 234 -26.43 7.93 -11.07
CA ASP A 234 -26.66 6.94 -12.13
C ASP A 234 -26.69 7.57 -13.53
N VAL A 235 -26.79 8.90 -13.61
CA VAL A 235 -26.83 9.65 -14.88
C VAL A 235 -25.39 10.05 -15.24
N GLU A 236 -24.92 9.55 -16.36
CA GLU A 236 -23.60 9.87 -16.90
C GLU A 236 -23.43 11.39 -17.12
N GLY A 237 -22.25 11.92 -16.81
CA GLY A 237 -21.94 13.33 -16.96
C GLY A 237 -22.45 14.22 -15.83
N THR A 238 -23.07 13.66 -14.79
CA THR A 238 -23.49 14.44 -13.61
C THR A 238 -22.29 15.05 -12.89
N THR A 239 -22.39 16.36 -12.58
CA THR A 239 -21.36 17.16 -11.89
C THR A 239 -22.00 18.04 -10.81
N GLY A 240 -21.19 18.71 -9.97
CA GLY A 240 -21.63 19.72 -9.02
C GLY A 240 -22.11 19.18 -7.66
N ASN A 241 -21.94 17.88 -7.40
CA ASN A 241 -22.33 17.28 -6.14
C ASN A 241 -21.30 17.48 -5.01
N PHE A 242 -20.06 17.82 -5.37
CA PHE A 242 -18.93 18.00 -4.46
C PHE A 242 -17.86 18.91 -5.09
N ALA A 243 -16.87 19.33 -4.28
CA ALA A 243 -15.76 20.15 -4.76
C ALA A 243 -14.85 19.37 -5.72
N VAL A 244 -14.22 20.06 -6.66
CA VAL A 244 -13.27 19.48 -7.62
C VAL A 244 -12.12 18.83 -6.89
N HIS A 245 -11.87 17.54 -7.16
CA HIS A 245 -10.77 16.75 -6.63
C HIS A 245 -10.48 15.54 -7.52
N LEU A 246 -9.30 14.98 -7.36
CA LEU A 246 -9.01 13.65 -7.87
C LEU A 246 -9.15 12.65 -6.73
N HIS A 247 -10.04 11.68 -6.88
CA HIS A 247 -10.04 10.50 -6.02
C HIS A 247 -9.04 9.49 -6.59
N LEU A 248 -7.98 9.19 -5.81
CA LEU A 248 -6.98 8.17 -6.13
C LEU A 248 -7.19 6.94 -5.27
N GLY A 249 -7.56 5.82 -5.89
CA GLY A 249 -7.58 4.50 -5.29
C GLY A 249 -6.38 3.65 -5.71
N MET A 250 -5.90 2.79 -4.82
CA MET A 250 -4.90 1.76 -5.14
C MET A 250 -5.43 0.41 -4.71
N TYR A 251 -5.27 -0.60 -5.57
CA TYR A 251 -5.82 -1.93 -5.34
C TYR A 251 -4.78 -3.00 -5.65
N LEU A 252 -4.86 -4.10 -4.92
CA LEU A 252 -4.07 -5.30 -5.13
C LEU A 252 -5.01 -6.50 -5.32
N ASN A 253 -4.51 -7.53 -6.01
CA ASN A 253 -5.20 -8.82 -6.11
C ASN A 253 -4.72 -9.74 -4.99
N ASP A 254 -5.64 -10.46 -4.35
CA ASP A 254 -5.35 -11.42 -3.27
C ASP A 254 -4.79 -12.77 -3.77
N GLY A 255 -4.57 -12.90 -5.08
CA GLY A 255 -4.15 -14.16 -5.72
C GLY A 255 -5.31 -15.13 -6.02
N ASN A 256 -6.50 -14.90 -5.48
CA ASN A 256 -7.71 -15.69 -5.72
C ASN A 256 -8.68 -15.00 -6.70
N GLY A 257 -8.28 -13.87 -7.25
CA GLY A 257 -9.08 -13.07 -8.17
C GLY A 257 -9.97 -12.03 -7.52
N CYS A 258 -9.84 -11.80 -6.19
CA CYS A 258 -10.49 -10.71 -5.50
C CYS A 258 -9.54 -9.53 -5.35
N GLU A 259 -10.01 -8.34 -5.70
CA GLU A 259 -9.27 -7.10 -5.46
C GLU A 259 -9.65 -6.51 -4.10
N PHE A 260 -8.66 -5.91 -3.45
CA PHE A 260 -8.84 -5.16 -2.22
C PHE A 260 -8.11 -3.82 -2.29
N SER A 261 -8.70 -2.82 -1.67
CA SER A 261 -8.15 -1.47 -1.61
C SER A 261 -7.05 -1.35 -0.57
N VAL A 262 -6.07 -0.48 -0.84
CA VAL A 262 -4.95 -0.14 0.05
C VAL A 262 -4.89 1.37 0.21
N ASN A 263 -4.52 1.84 1.39
CA ASN A 263 -4.32 3.26 1.66
C ASN A 263 -3.22 3.84 0.76
N SER A 264 -3.61 4.71 -0.17
CA SER A 264 -2.72 5.34 -1.15
C SER A 264 -1.95 6.55 -0.61
N TYR A 265 -2.30 7.06 0.59
CA TYR A 265 -1.73 8.29 1.14
C TYR A 265 -0.20 8.25 1.29
N PRO A 266 0.45 7.21 1.84
CA PRO A 266 1.92 7.22 1.99
C PRO A 266 2.66 7.26 0.65
N MET A 267 2.13 6.62 -0.40
CA MET A 267 2.72 6.66 -1.74
C MET A 267 2.59 8.06 -2.36
N LEU A 268 1.48 8.76 -2.10
CA LEU A 268 1.32 10.15 -2.52
C LEU A 268 2.30 11.08 -1.80
N VAL A 269 2.51 10.90 -0.48
CA VAL A 269 3.51 11.66 0.29
C VAL A 269 4.89 11.44 -0.29
N TYR A 270 5.29 10.19 -0.53
CA TYR A 270 6.56 9.83 -1.14
C TYR A 270 6.78 10.53 -2.48
N LEU A 271 5.81 10.46 -3.38
CA LEU A 271 5.92 11.09 -4.70
C LEU A 271 5.88 12.62 -4.61
N TRP A 272 5.09 13.17 -3.71
CA TRP A 272 5.03 14.61 -3.46
C TRP A 272 6.39 15.14 -3.02
N GLU A 273 7.05 14.50 -2.07
CA GLU A 273 8.38 14.88 -1.59
C GLU A 273 9.45 14.70 -2.66
N LYS A 274 9.42 13.56 -3.37
CA LYS A 274 10.36 13.27 -4.45
C LYS A 274 10.28 14.32 -5.57
N GLN A 275 9.08 14.81 -5.91
CA GLN A 275 8.84 15.82 -6.93
C GLN A 275 8.75 17.24 -6.37
N GLY A 276 8.36 17.40 -5.11
CA GLY A 276 8.14 18.67 -4.44
C GLY A 276 9.41 19.53 -4.29
N LYS A 277 10.59 18.94 -4.38
CA LYS A 277 11.85 19.70 -4.57
C LYS A 277 11.88 20.44 -5.92
N GLN A 278 10.98 20.08 -6.86
CA GLN A 278 10.81 20.73 -8.16
C GLN A 278 9.54 21.60 -8.23
N LEU A 279 8.61 21.46 -7.26
CA LEU A 279 7.30 22.12 -7.26
C LEU A 279 7.20 23.32 -6.30
N ARG A 280 8.24 23.57 -5.46
CA ARG A 280 8.34 24.74 -4.57
C ARG A 280 9.04 25.91 -5.23
#